data_d111a349d99680d90bd67ce81aa8779f
#
_entry.id   d111a349d99680d90bd67ce81aa8779f
#
_cell.length_a   1.000
_cell.length_b   1.000
_cell.length_c   1.000
_cell.angle_alpha   90.00
_cell.angle_beta   90.00
_cell.angle_gamma   90.00
#
_symmetry.space_group_name_H-M   'P 1'
#
loop_
_entity.id
_entity.type
_entity.pdbx_description
1 polymer ?
#
loop_
_entity_poly.entity_id
_entity_poly.type
_entity_poly.pdbx_seq_one_letter_code
_entity_poly.pdbx_strand_id
1 'polypeptide(L)'
;YNKTAVLYMRSYYQSLIDGGLCMDIKLFDSELKVMDVLWHAGDTPAKDIAKQLTKELGWNVNTTYTLIKRCIAKNAIERIEPGFLCHALVSKQQVQEEETQELIDKVFDGSADKLFAALVGGKRVSAEQLQKLRTLIDDMGD
;
A
#
# COMPACT_ATOMS: atom_id res chain seq x y z
N TYR A 1 -22.36 1.75 -5.15
CA TYR A 1 -20.99 1.39 -5.52
C TYR A 1 -20.19 2.62 -5.89
N ASN A 2 -19.14 2.85 -5.19
CA ASN A 2 -18.17 3.87 -5.53
C ASN A 2 -17.49 3.46 -6.84
N LYS A 3 -17.46 4.34 -7.84
CA LYS A 3 -16.76 4.10 -9.10
C LYS A 3 -15.32 3.65 -8.90
N THR A 4 -14.66 4.17 -7.87
CA THR A 4 -13.30 3.79 -7.51
C THR A 4 -13.21 2.33 -7.06
N ALA A 5 -14.16 1.84 -6.28
CA ALA A 5 -14.22 0.46 -5.84
C ALA A 5 -14.48 -0.50 -7.01
N VAL A 6 -15.36 -0.11 -7.94
CA VAL A 6 -15.64 -0.89 -9.15
C VAL A 6 -14.43 -0.95 -10.06
N LEU A 7 -13.76 0.18 -10.28
CA LEU A 7 -12.53 0.25 -11.08
C LEU A 7 -11.42 -0.58 -10.44
N TYR A 8 -11.32 -0.54 -9.11
CA TYR A 8 -10.36 -1.34 -8.36
C TYR A 8 -10.62 -2.85 -8.52
N MET A 9 -11.85 -3.28 -8.29
CA MET A 9 -12.26 -4.68 -8.48
C MET A 9 -12.00 -5.14 -9.91
N ARG A 10 -12.27 -4.29 -10.88
CA ARG A 10 -12.02 -4.58 -12.27
C ARG A 10 -10.53 -4.74 -12.57
N SER A 11 -9.71 -3.87 -12.01
CA SER A 11 -8.27 -3.95 -12.13
C SER A 11 -7.71 -5.21 -11.45
N TYR A 12 -8.24 -5.55 -10.29
CA TYR A 12 -7.89 -6.75 -9.56
C TYR A 12 -8.20 -8.02 -10.36
N TYR A 13 -9.42 -8.14 -10.87
CA TYR A 13 -9.82 -9.29 -11.69
C TYR A 13 -9.08 -9.33 -13.03
N GLN A 14 -8.80 -8.20 -13.63
CA GLN A 14 -8.05 -8.14 -14.88
C GLN A 14 -6.63 -8.65 -14.67
N SER A 15 -6.01 -8.28 -13.56
CA SER A 15 -4.69 -8.73 -13.21
C SER A 15 -4.65 -10.24 -12.92
N LEU A 16 -5.71 -10.82 -12.37
CA LEU A 16 -5.87 -12.26 -12.22
C LEU A 16 -5.99 -12.98 -13.58
N ILE A 17 -6.73 -12.39 -14.53
CA ILE A 17 -6.96 -12.95 -15.86
C ILE A 17 -5.69 -12.92 -16.71
N ASP A 18 -4.89 -11.86 -16.59
CA ASP A 18 -3.67 -11.68 -17.37
C ASP A 18 -2.50 -12.60 -16.95
N GLY A 19 -2.80 -13.65 -16.22
CA GLY A 19 -1.81 -14.60 -15.72
C GLY A 19 -1.02 -14.03 -14.57
N GLY A 20 -1.55 -12.96 -14.06
CA GLY A 20 -0.93 -12.19 -13.04
C GLY A 20 -0.78 -12.97 -11.80
N LEU A 21 0.35 -13.21 -11.57
CA LEU A 21 0.88 -13.17 -10.26
C LEU A 21 0.48 -11.85 -9.65
N CYS A 22 -0.82 -11.75 -9.43
CA CYS A 22 -1.34 -10.70 -8.66
C CYS A 22 -0.69 -10.77 -7.36
N MET A 23 0.24 -9.98 -7.20
CA MET A 23 0.16 -9.18 -6.03
C MET A 23 0.39 -9.91 -4.74
N ASP A 24 1.18 -10.99 -4.71
CA ASP A 24 1.83 -11.44 -3.50
C ASP A 24 3.12 -10.63 -3.27
N ILE A 25 3.04 -9.33 -3.55
CA ILE A 25 4.18 -8.46 -3.27
C ILE A 25 4.10 -8.08 -1.80
N LYS A 26 4.86 -8.79 -0.99
CA LYS A 26 5.01 -8.42 0.39
C LYS A 26 6.11 -7.39 0.53
N LEU A 27 5.72 -6.18 0.91
CA LEU A 27 6.65 -5.10 1.23
C LEU A 27 6.88 -5.04 2.73
N PHE A 28 8.14 -5.04 3.12
CA PHE A 28 8.51 -4.87 4.51
C PHE A 28 8.45 -3.39 4.91
N ASP A 29 8.45 -3.12 6.21
CA ASP A 29 8.28 -1.76 6.73
C ASP A 29 9.26 -0.75 6.12
N SER A 30 10.52 -1.14 5.98
CA SER A 30 11.54 -0.28 5.38
C SER A 30 11.30 -0.03 3.89
N GLU A 31 10.81 -1.04 3.18
CA GLU A 31 10.46 -0.91 1.76
C GLU A 31 9.25 0.01 1.58
N LEU A 32 8.29 -0.05 2.50
CA LEU A 32 7.13 0.86 2.49
C LEU A 32 7.57 2.32 2.63
N LYS A 33 8.64 2.61 3.36
CA LYS A 33 9.17 3.97 3.48
C LYS A 33 9.66 4.51 2.13
N VAL A 34 10.27 3.67 1.32
CA VAL A 34 10.68 4.02 -0.05
C VAL A 34 9.45 4.25 -0.92
N MET A 35 8.48 3.35 -0.84
CA MET A 35 7.25 3.47 -1.63
C MET A 35 6.46 4.72 -1.26
N ASP A 36 6.42 5.11 0.01
CA ASP A 36 5.74 6.32 0.45
C ASP A 36 6.26 7.58 -0.24
N VAL A 37 7.56 7.66 -0.48
CA VAL A 37 8.15 8.78 -1.23
C VAL A 37 7.55 8.84 -2.63
N LEU A 38 7.49 7.71 -3.32
CA LEU A 38 6.94 7.64 -4.68
C LEU A 38 5.44 7.90 -4.71
N TRP A 39 4.70 7.42 -3.72
CA TRP A 39 3.25 7.64 -3.67
C TRP A 39 2.89 9.11 -3.41
N HIS A 40 3.75 9.84 -2.69
CA HIS A 40 3.53 11.27 -2.42
C HIS A 40 4.06 12.18 -3.53
N ALA A 41 5.26 11.89 -4.03
CA ALA A 41 5.97 12.78 -4.96
C ALA A 41 5.79 12.41 -6.43
N GLY A 42 5.34 11.18 -6.72
CA GLY A 42 5.35 10.64 -8.06
C GLY A 42 6.74 10.11 -8.44
N ASP A 43 6.99 9.97 -9.73
CA ASP A 43 8.25 9.45 -10.21
C ASP A 43 9.42 10.31 -9.73
N THR A 44 10.38 9.67 -9.07
CA THR A 44 11.49 10.34 -8.40
C THR A 44 12.80 9.60 -8.67
N PRO A 45 13.89 10.33 -8.99
CA PRO A 45 15.19 9.67 -9.13
C PRO A 45 15.65 9.05 -7.81
N ALA A 46 16.35 7.93 -7.90
CA ALA A 46 16.82 7.21 -6.71
C ALA A 46 17.67 8.09 -5.78
N LYS A 47 18.48 8.97 -6.33
CA LYS A 47 19.31 9.89 -5.54
C LYS A 47 18.46 10.83 -4.68
N ASP A 48 17.32 11.27 -5.19
CA ASP A 48 16.43 12.19 -4.49
C ASP A 48 15.64 11.45 -3.41
N ILE A 49 15.25 10.21 -3.66
CA ILE A 49 14.65 9.34 -2.64
C ILE A 49 15.63 9.15 -1.48
N ALA A 50 16.89 8.83 -1.81
CA ALA A 50 17.94 8.66 -0.79
C ALA A 50 18.18 9.92 0.02
N LYS A 51 18.22 11.07 -0.65
CA LYS A 51 18.40 12.36 0.00
C LYS A 51 17.26 12.67 0.96
N GLN A 52 16.04 12.42 0.56
CA GLN A 52 14.85 12.65 1.38
C GLN A 52 14.84 11.73 2.61
N LEU A 53 15.11 10.45 2.44
CA LEU A 53 15.08 9.48 3.54
C LEU A 53 16.26 9.67 4.51
N THR A 54 17.40 10.13 4.02
CA THR A 54 18.50 10.55 4.88
C THR A 54 18.09 11.72 5.76
N LYS A 55 17.41 12.71 5.18
CA LYS A 55 16.93 13.88 5.90
C LYS A 55 15.85 13.53 6.93
N GLU A 56 14.90 12.68 6.57
CA GLU A 56 13.74 12.37 7.40
C GLU A 56 14.03 11.30 8.45
N LEU A 57 14.80 10.27 8.09
CA LEU A 57 14.99 9.08 8.91
C LEU A 57 16.45 8.85 9.32
N GLY A 58 17.37 9.67 8.81
CA GLY A 58 18.81 9.48 9.09
C GLY A 58 19.42 8.27 8.41
N TRP A 59 18.76 7.72 7.39
CA TRP A 59 19.27 6.54 6.71
C TRP A 59 20.53 6.84 5.88
N ASN A 60 21.44 5.86 5.87
CA ASN A 60 22.57 5.88 4.97
C ASN A 60 22.06 5.77 3.53
N VAL A 61 22.70 6.50 2.61
CA VAL A 61 22.36 6.48 1.17
C VAL A 61 22.35 5.06 0.61
N ASN A 62 23.35 4.25 0.98
CA ASN A 62 23.44 2.87 0.51
C ASN A 62 22.27 2.01 0.98
N THR A 63 21.75 2.25 2.17
CA THR A 63 20.57 1.58 2.70
C THR A 63 19.37 1.82 1.79
N THR A 64 19.14 3.08 1.42
CA THR A 64 18.03 3.45 0.53
C THR A 64 18.19 2.78 -0.85
N TYR A 65 19.38 2.81 -1.44
CA TYR A 65 19.60 2.15 -2.73
C TYR A 65 19.36 0.65 -2.65
N THR A 66 19.77 0.00 -1.58
CA THR A 66 19.51 -1.43 -1.37
C THR A 66 18.02 -1.72 -1.33
N LEU A 67 17.25 -0.89 -0.62
CA LEU A 67 15.80 -1.04 -0.51
C LEU A 67 15.10 -0.77 -1.84
N ILE A 68 15.54 0.23 -2.60
CA ILE A 68 15.02 0.50 -3.95
C ILE A 68 15.23 -0.73 -4.84
N LYS A 69 16.43 -1.32 -4.80
CA LYS A 69 16.73 -2.52 -5.60
C LYS A 69 15.87 -3.72 -5.19
N ARG A 70 15.58 -3.86 -3.90
CA ARG A 70 14.65 -4.89 -3.41
C ARG A 70 13.24 -4.66 -3.93
N CYS A 71 12.77 -3.42 -3.92
CA CYS A 71 11.45 -3.07 -4.48
C CYS A 71 11.41 -3.36 -5.99
N ILE A 72 12.48 -3.10 -6.71
CA ILE A 72 12.59 -3.44 -8.15
C ILE A 72 12.50 -4.96 -8.33
N ALA A 73 13.24 -5.73 -7.53
CA ALA A 73 13.22 -7.19 -7.59
C ALA A 73 11.84 -7.77 -7.29
N LYS A 74 11.08 -7.10 -6.44
CA LYS A 74 9.69 -7.47 -6.09
C LYS A 74 8.65 -6.96 -7.09
N ASN A 75 9.05 -6.26 -8.14
CA ASN A 75 8.17 -5.63 -9.11
C ASN A 75 7.25 -4.55 -8.53
N ALA A 76 7.68 -3.91 -7.46
CA ALA A 76 6.98 -2.76 -6.87
C ALA A 76 7.45 -1.44 -7.47
N ILE A 77 8.68 -1.39 -7.98
CA ILE A 77 9.28 -0.22 -8.63
C ILE A 77 9.82 -0.63 -9.99
N GLU A 78 9.63 0.23 -10.97
CA GLU A 78 10.28 0.16 -12.27
C GLU A 78 11.38 1.21 -12.32
N ARG A 79 12.58 0.79 -12.75
CA ARG A 79 13.68 1.69 -13.00
C ARG A 79 13.63 2.18 -14.45
N ILE A 80 13.60 3.48 -14.63
CA ILE A 80 13.55 4.13 -15.94
C ILE A 80 14.84 4.92 -16.14
N GLU A 81 15.54 4.63 -17.22
CA GLU A 81 16.74 5.39 -17.60
C GLU A 81 16.38 6.50 -18.60
N PRO A 82 17.11 7.61 -18.64
CA PRO A 82 18.33 7.90 -17.89
C PRO A 82 18.04 8.40 -16.46
N GLY A 83 19.07 8.31 -15.60
CA GLY A 83 19.04 8.96 -14.29
C GLY A 83 18.44 8.14 -13.15
N PHE A 84 18.26 6.85 -13.37
CA PHE A 84 17.68 5.97 -12.34
C PHE A 84 16.37 6.53 -11.78
N LEU A 85 15.43 6.84 -12.67
CA LEU A 85 14.11 7.29 -12.27
C LEU A 85 13.32 6.11 -11.74
N CYS A 86 12.72 6.28 -10.58
CA CYS A 86 11.90 5.24 -9.94
C CYS A 86 10.43 5.53 -10.18
N HIS A 87 9.73 4.54 -10.70
CA HIS A 87 8.29 4.59 -10.95
C HIS A 87 7.59 3.49 -10.16
N ALA A 88 6.56 3.86 -9.40
CA ALA A 88 5.79 2.88 -8.63
C ALA A 88 4.91 2.04 -9.55
N LEU A 89 5.06 0.72 -9.49
CA LEU A 89 4.24 -0.24 -10.23
C LEU A 89 3.01 -0.69 -9.46
N VAL A 90 2.99 -0.41 -8.16
CA VAL A 90 1.86 -0.73 -7.27
C VAL A 90 1.37 0.55 -6.61
N SER A 91 0.06 0.66 -6.42
CA SER A 91 -0.53 1.81 -5.74
C SER A 91 -0.55 1.59 -4.23
N LYS A 92 -0.63 2.68 -3.49
CA LYS A 92 -0.80 2.62 -2.03
C LYS A 92 -2.08 1.88 -1.67
N GLN A 93 -3.16 2.10 -2.41
CA GLN A 93 -4.43 1.43 -2.19
C GLN A 93 -4.31 -0.08 -2.37
N GLN A 94 -3.62 -0.55 -3.40
CA GLN A 94 -3.38 -1.97 -3.61
C GLN A 94 -2.65 -2.60 -2.43
N VAL A 95 -1.63 -1.94 -1.92
CA VAL A 95 -0.87 -2.42 -0.75
C VAL A 95 -1.75 -2.44 0.49
N GLN A 96 -2.53 -1.37 0.72
CA GLN A 96 -3.45 -1.30 1.86
C GLN A 96 -4.45 -2.45 1.85
N GLU A 97 -4.99 -2.78 0.70
CA GLU A 97 -5.97 -3.87 0.60
C GLU A 97 -5.35 -5.24 0.84
N GLU A 98 -4.16 -5.47 0.32
CA GLU A 98 -3.44 -6.72 0.56
C GLU A 98 -3.05 -6.89 2.02
N GLU A 99 -2.53 -5.84 2.64
CA GLU A 99 -2.18 -5.85 4.05
C GLU A 99 -3.41 -6.07 4.92
N THR A 100 -4.53 -5.45 4.56
CA THR A 100 -5.80 -5.64 5.26
C THR A 100 -6.27 -7.08 5.16
N GLN A 101 -6.27 -7.66 3.97
CA GLN A 101 -6.68 -9.05 3.76
C GLN A 101 -5.76 -10.03 4.49
N GLU A 102 -4.46 -9.80 4.44
CA GLU A 102 -3.49 -10.62 5.15
C GLU A 102 -3.72 -10.58 6.66
N LEU A 103 -3.98 -9.40 7.21
CA LEU A 103 -4.26 -9.22 8.64
C LEU A 103 -5.52 -9.98 9.04
N ILE A 104 -6.58 -9.86 8.25
CA ILE A 104 -7.84 -10.57 8.49
C ILE A 104 -7.60 -12.08 8.50
N ASP A 105 -6.89 -12.59 7.50
CA ASP A 105 -6.66 -14.03 7.35
C ASP A 105 -5.74 -14.60 8.42
N LYS A 106 -4.69 -13.87 8.78
CA LYS A 106 -3.68 -14.31 9.73
C LYS A 106 -4.11 -14.25 11.19
N VAL A 107 -4.79 -13.18 11.57
CA VAL A 107 -5.02 -12.81 12.96
C VAL A 107 -6.49 -12.88 13.34
N PHE A 108 -7.38 -12.64 12.40
CA PHE A 108 -8.83 -12.56 12.63
C PHE A 108 -9.61 -13.72 11.98
N ASP A 109 -8.96 -14.86 11.77
CA ASP A 109 -9.56 -16.09 11.29
C ASP A 109 -10.39 -15.95 10.01
N GLY A 110 -9.99 -15.03 9.13
CA GLY A 110 -10.68 -14.76 7.88
C GLY A 110 -11.95 -13.91 8.03
N SER A 111 -12.21 -13.37 9.21
CA SER A 111 -13.45 -12.65 9.52
C SER A 111 -13.23 -11.15 9.68
N ALA A 112 -13.76 -10.36 8.75
CA ALA A 112 -13.67 -8.90 8.79
C ALA A 112 -14.41 -8.30 9.99
N ASP A 113 -15.52 -8.91 10.42
CA ASP A 113 -16.26 -8.45 11.57
C ASP A 113 -15.47 -8.56 12.88
N LYS A 114 -14.57 -9.55 12.98
CA LYS A 114 -13.65 -9.65 14.13
C LYS A 114 -12.66 -8.49 14.16
N LEU A 115 -12.17 -8.06 12.98
CA LEU A 115 -11.31 -6.88 12.89
C LEU A 115 -12.05 -5.63 13.33
N PHE A 116 -13.29 -5.43 12.86
CA PHE A 116 -14.12 -4.29 13.27
C PHE A 116 -14.39 -4.31 14.78
N ALA A 117 -14.71 -5.48 15.33
CA ALA A 117 -14.93 -5.64 16.77
C ALA A 117 -13.68 -5.25 17.57
N ALA A 118 -12.50 -5.63 17.10
CA ALA A 118 -11.23 -5.28 17.75
C ALA A 118 -10.98 -3.76 17.72
N LEU A 119 -11.28 -3.10 16.62
CA LEU A 119 -11.14 -1.65 16.48
C LEU A 119 -12.07 -0.90 17.45
N VAL A 120 -13.33 -1.30 17.50
CA VAL A 120 -14.34 -0.67 18.37
C VAL A 120 -14.09 -1.00 19.85
N GLY A 121 -13.80 -2.27 20.14
CA GLY A 121 -13.57 -2.75 21.51
C GLY A 121 -12.29 -2.18 22.13
N GLY A 122 -11.28 -1.92 21.32
CA GLY A 122 -10.01 -1.34 21.77
C GLY A 122 -10.04 0.17 21.98
N LYS A 123 -11.19 0.81 21.78
CA LYS A 123 -11.38 2.27 21.88
C LYS A 123 -10.39 3.06 20.99
N ARG A 124 -10.01 2.50 19.87
CA ARG A 124 -9.09 3.11 18.90
C ARG A 124 -9.79 4.02 17.91
N VAL A 125 -11.12 4.01 17.94
CA VAL A 125 -11.96 4.77 17.03
C VAL A 125 -12.68 5.84 17.83
N SER A 126 -12.50 7.10 17.45
CA SER A 126 -13.19 8.23 18.09
C SER A 126 -14.68 8.24 17.68
N ALA A 127 -15.48 9.01 18.40
CA ALA A 127 -16.91 9.19 18.06
C ALA A 127 -17.08 9.74 16.64
N GLU A 128 -16.21 10.66 16.23
CA GLU A 128 -16.19 11.21 14.87
C GLU A 128 -15.87 10.15 13.82
N GLN A 129 -14.87 9.31 14.08
CA GLN A 129 -14.51 8.21 13.19
C GLN A 129 -15.63 7.17 13.11
N LEU A 130 -16.30 6.86 14.23
CA LEU A 130 -17.45 5.96 14.23
C LEU A 130 -18.58 6.49 13.37
N GLN A 131 -18.84 7.80 13.42
CA GLN A 131 -19.87 8.42 12.58
C GLN A 131 -19.51 8.32 11.09
N LYS A 132 -18.24 8.53 10.75
CA LYS A 132 -17.76 8.36 9.36
C LYS A 132 -17.91 6.93 8.89
N LEU A 133 -17.59 5.97 9.75
CA LEU A 133 -17.73 4.54 9.43
C LEU A 133 -19.20 4.17 9.21
N ARG A 134 -20.11 4.68 10.05
CA ARG A 134 -21.55 4.46 9.86
C ARG A 134 -22.03 4.99 8.51
N THR A 135 -21.59 6.19 8.14
CA THR A 135 -21.94 6.79 6.85
C THR A 135 -21.44 5.93 5.70
N LEU A 136 -20.19 5.44 5.76
CA LEU A 136 -19.62 4.56 4.76
C LEU A 136 -20.41 3.26 4.62
N ILE A 137 -20.80 2.65 5.73
CA ILE A 137 -21.57 1.40 5.73
C ILE A 137 -22.96 1.64 5.15
N ASP A 138 -23.62 2.72 5.52
CA ASP A 138 -24.95 3.06 5.01
C ASP A 138 -24.92 3.32 3.49
N ASP A 139 -23.88 4.01 3.00
CA ASP A 139 -23.67 4.25 1.57
C ASP A 139 -23.42 2.96 0.78
N MET A 140 -22.83 1.96 1.41
CA MET A 140 -22.60 0.66 0.80
C MET A 140 -23.83 -0.24 0.82
N GLY A 141 -24.75 0.00 1.73
CA GLY A 141 -25.96 -0.79 1.91
C GLY A 141 -27.06 -0.54 0.89
N ASP A 142 -26.91 0.50 0.11
CA ASP A 142 -27.85 0.86 -0.95
C ASP A 142 -27.26 0.42 -2.31
#